data_6955eee7ed1ac834cabaaec52f2900fc
#
_entry.id   6955eee7ed1ac834cabaaec52f2900fc
#
_cell.length_a   1.000
_cell.length_b   1.000
_cell.length_c   1.000
_cell.angle_alpha   90.00
_cell.angle_beta   90.00
_cell.angle_gamma   90.00
#
_symmetry.space_group_name_H-M   'P 1'
#
loop_
_entity.id
_entity.type
_entity.pdbx_description
1 polymer ?
#
loop_
_entity_poly.entity_id
_entity_poly.type
_entity_poly.pdbx_seq_one_letter_code
_entity_poly.pdbx_strand_id
1 'polypeptide(L)'
;FKVVPVGIEKLPKKGAYVLVANHVTNLDALAVAYLTYVQLKRAPHFLAKEGLFRVPVIGAILRAAGQIPVYRSGHRNDTPLKAAHAYLEAGHTIAIFPEGTLTRSPELWPMRGKSGAIRLALETGVPVYPVGQWGSEQILPQYGSKFRPGFWKPVNVLIGDEIDLSNYRKRQ
;
A
#
# COMPACT_ATOMS: atom_id res chain seq x y z
N PHE A 1 -8.35 9.46 14.84
CA PHE A 1 -6.91 9.66 14.66
C PHE A 1 -6.64 10.77 13.66
N LYS A 2 -5.46 11.40 13.75
CA LYS A 2 -5.05 12.48 12.85
C LYS A 2 -3.94 11.95 11.95
N VAL A 3 -4.16 11.93 10.63
CA VAL A 3 -3.07 11.61 9.68
C VAL A 3 -2.21 12.86 9.50
N VAL A 4 -0.91 12.70 9.69
CA VAL A 4 0.09 13.76 9.56
C VAL A 4 0.95 13.47 8.32
N PRO A 5 0.71 14.17 7.21
CA PRO A 5 1.46 13.97 5.98
C PRO A 5 2.79 14.70 5.97
N VAL A 6 3.79 14.09 5.36
CA VAL A 6 5.07 14.71 5.00
C VAL A 6 5.43 14.26 3.57
N GLY A 7 5.79 15.19 2.71
CA GLY A 7 6.24 14.90 1.34
C GLY A 7 5.13 14.53 0.36
N ILE A 8 3.86 14.79 0.67
CA ILE A 8 2.73 14.46 -0.23
C ILE A 8 2.82 15.19 -1.58
N GLU A 9 3.45 16.36 -1.60
CA GLU A 9 3.70 17.18 -2.80
C GLU A 9 4.59 16.48 -3.83
N LYS A 10 5.33 15.44 -3.43
CA LYS A 10 6.19 14.62 -4.31
C LYS A 10 5.37 13.70 -5.22
N LEU A 11 4.14 13.38 -4.83
CA LEU A 11 3.30 12.48 -5.61
C LEU A 11 2.67 13.19 -6.81
N PRO A 12 2.69 12.55 -7.99
CA PRO A 12 2.05 13.09 -9.18
C PRO A 12 0.53 13.27 -8.99
N LYS A 13 0.01 14.43 -9.36
CA LYS A 13 -1.43 14.69 -9.37
C LYS A 13 -2.18 13.92 -10.46
N LYS A 14 -1.48 13.50 -11.52
CA LYS A 14 -2.01 12.72 -12.65
C LYS A 14 -1.03 11.61 -13.03
N GLY A 15 -1.53 10.62 -13.76
CA GLY A 15 -0.73 9.48 -14.19
C GLY A 15 -0.62 8.37 -13.14
N ALA A 16 -0.18 7.21 -13.56
CA ALA A 16 -0.02 6.04 -12.70
C ALA A 16 1.29 6.10 -11.89
N TYR A 17 1.29 5.53 -10.70
CA TYR A 17 2.49 5.30 -9.90
C TYR A 17 2.26 4.18 -8.88
N VAL A 18 3.35 3.65 -8.36
CA VAL A 18 3.33 2.63 -7.30
C VAL A 18 3.79 3.25 -5.98
N LEU A 19 3.01 3.04 -4.93
CA LEU A 19 3.40 3.32 -3.54
C LEU A 19 3.91 2.03 -2.90
N VAL A 20 5.05 2.10 -2.23
CA VAL A 20 5.64 0.97 -1.50
C VAL A 20 5.76 1.35 -0.03
N ALA A 21 4.92 0.75 0.80
CA ALA A 21 4.78 1.13 2.21
C ALA A 21 5.20 0.00 3.16
N ASN A 22 5.73 0.36 4.34
CA ASN A 22 5.88 -0.57 5.45
C ASN A 22 4.51 -0.93 6.04
N HIS A 23 4.42 -2.07 6.73
CA HIS A 23 3.15 -2.60 7.22
C HIS A 23 3.22 -2.97 8.70
N VAL A 24 2.74 -2.08 9.55
CA VAL A 24 2.76 -2.22 11.01
C VAL A 24 1.42 -2.75 11.53
N THR A 25 0.30 -2.20 11.05
CA THR A 25 -1.05 -2.57 11.48
C THR A 25 -2.03 -2.64 10.30
N ASN A 26 -3.22 -3.21 10.54
CA ASN A 26 -4.28 -3.24 9.54
C ASN A 26 -4.88 -1.85 9.23
N LEU A 27 -4.55 -0.81 10.00
CA LEU A 27 -4.99 0.57 9.73
C LEU A 27 -4.11 1.29 8.68
N ASP A 28 -2.94 0.76 8.38
CA ASP A 28 -1.97 1.41 7.51
C ASP A 28 -2.52 1.71 6.11
N ALA A 29 -3.23 0.76 5.53
CA ALA A 29 -3.87 0.93 4.23
C ALA A 29 -4.91 2.07 4.25
N LEU A 30 -5.66 2.20 5.35
CA LEU A 30 -6.64 3.26 5.51
C LEU A 30 -5.96 4.63 5.68
N ALA A 31 -4.83 4.70 6.38
CA ALA A 31 -4.07 5.95 6.54
C ALA A 31 -3.53 6.45 5.19
N VAL A 32 -2.92 5.56 4.40
CA VAL A 32 -2.42 5.89 3.05
C VAL A 32 -3.57 6.26 2.11
N ALA A 33 -4.66 5.48 2.09
CA ALA A 33 -5.83 5.76 1.25
C ALA A 33 -6.49 7.10 1.60
N TYR A 34 -6.69 7.36 2.89
CA TYR A 34 -7.25 8.63 3.37
C TYR A 34 -6.38 9.81 2.94
N LEU A 35 -5.08 9.73 3.20
CA LEU A 35 -4.14 10.79 2.85
C LEU A 35 -4.17 11.13 1.36
N THR A 36 -4.00 10.12 0.50
CA THR A 36 -3.95 10.32 -0.96
C THR A 36 -5.30 10.78 -1.51
N TYR A 37 -6.42 10.28 -0.97
CA TYR A 37 -7.75 10.73 -1.36
C TYR A 37 -8.03 12.19 -0.95
N VAL A 38 -7.71 12.57 0.28
CA VAL A 38 -7.97 13.94 0.77
C VAL A 38 -7.12 14.97 0.03
N GLN A 39 -5.84 14.67 -0.17
CA GLN A 39 -4.87 15.61 -0.76
C GLN A 39 -4.90 15.61 -2.29
N LEU A 40 -5.06 14.44 -2.92
CA LEU A 40 -4.93 14.28 -4.37
C LEU A 40 -6.23 13.88 -5.06
N LYS A 41 -7.30 13.59 -4.30
CA LYS A 41 -8.56 13.00 -4.78
C LYS A 41 -8.36 11.67 -5.51
N ARG A 42 -7.34 10.92 -5.13
CA ARG A 42 -6.92 9.66 -5.75
C ARG A 42 -6.64 8.62 -4.68
N ALA A 43 -7.55 7.68 -4.51
CA ALA A 43 -7.33 6.54 -3.64
C ALA A 43 -6.55 5.46 -4.41
N PRO A 44 -5.51 4.85 -3.80
CA PRO A 44 -4.78 3.76 -4.43
C PRO A 44 -5.57 2.45 -4.33
N HIS A 45 -5.29 1.53 -5.25
CA HIS A 45 -5.72 0.16 -5.16
C HIS A 45 -4.67 -0.67 -4.44
N PHE A 46 -5.07 -1.38 -3.38
CA PHE A 46 -4.17 -2.22 -2.58
C PHE A 46 -4.28 -3.68 -2.99
N LEU A 47 -3.16 -4.37 -2.86
CA LEU A 47 -3.15 -5.82 -2.89
C LEU A 47 -3.53 -6.34 -1.50
N ALA A 48 -4.72 -6.91 -1.35
CA ALA A 48 -5.28 -7.33 -0.07
C ALA A 48 -5.50 -8.86 -0.02
N LYS A 49 -5.34 -9.45 1.17
CA LYS A 49 -5.54 -10.90 1.38
C LYS A 49 -6.94 -11.33 0.92
N GLU A 50 -7.01 -12.35 0.06
CA GLU A 50 -8.28 -12.85 -0.53
C GLU A 50 -9.34 -13.17 0.54
N GLY A 51 -8.94 -13.71 1.70
CA GLY A 51 -9.86 -14.00 2.79
C GLY A 51 -10.67 -12.79 3.30
N LEU A 52 -10.18 -11.55 3.13
CA LEU A 52 -10.93 -10.35 3.50
C LEU A 52 -12.13 -10.11 2.58
N PHE A 53 -12.03 -10.54 1.33
CA PHE A 53 -13.11 -10.42 0.35
C PHE A 53 -14.28 -11.38 0.61
N ARG A 54 -14.06 -12.40 1.46
CA ARG A 54 -15.10 -13.36 1.87
C ARG A 54 -15.92 -12.85 3.05
N VAL A 55 -15.42 -11.86 3.79
CA VAL A 55 -16.18 -11.23 4.89
C VAL A 55 -17.27 -10.34 4.28
N PRO A 56 -18.56 -10.55 4.58
CA PRO A 56 -19.67 -9.96 3.83
C PRO A 56 -19.57 -8.45 3.62
N VAL A 57 -19.52 -7.65 4.66
CA VAL A 57 -19.47 -6.17 4.55
C VAL A 57 -18.11 -5.69 4.06
N ILE A 58 -17.02 -6.20 4.64
CA ILE A 58 -15.65 -5.82 4.27
C ILE A 58 -15.37 -6.19 2.81
N GLY A 59 -15.74 -7.38 2.39
CA GLY A 59 -15.54 -7.83 1.01
C GLY A 59 -16.34 -7.02 0.00
N ALA A 60 -17.55 -6.58 0.34
CA ALA A 60 -18.33 -5.68 -0.51
C ALA A 60 -17.62 -4.33 -0.68
N ILE A 61 -17.14 -3.73 0.41
CA ILE A 61 -16.40 -2.47 0.37
C ILE A 61 -15.10 -2.61 -0.44
N LEU A 62 -14.32 -3.67 -0.22
CA LEU A 62 -13.07 -3.90 -0.95
C LEU A 62 -13.30 -4.05 -2.45
N ARG A 63 -14.34 -4.78 -2.86
CA ARG A 63 -14.72 -4.92 -4.27
C ARG A 63 -15.17 -3.59 -4.87
N ALA A 64 -16.05 -2.87 -4.17
CA ALA A 64 -16.54 -1.57 -4.63
C ALA A 64 -15.40 -0.54 -4.76
N ALA A 65 -14.38 -0.61 -3.88
CA ALA A 65 -13.19 0.23 -3.94
C ALA A 65 -12.11 -0.29 -4.93
N GLY A 66 -12.38 -1.35 -5.71
CA GLY A 66 -11.46 -1.90 -6.70
C GLY A 66 -10.19 -2.50 -6.10
N GLN A 67 -10.24 -3.00 -4.86
CA GLN A 67 -9.06 -3.61 -4.25
C GLN A 67 -8.75 -4.96 -4.88
N ILE A 68 -7.46 -5.33 -4.94
CA ILE A 68 -6.98 -6.50 -5.68
C ILE A 68 -6.77 -7.69 -4.73
N PRO A 69 -7.49 -8.81 -4.91
CA PRO A 69 -7.33 -9.98 -4.06
C PRO A 69 -6.01 -10.71 -4.34
N VAL A 70 -5.27 -11.06 -3.27
CA VAL A 70 -4.03 -11.86 -3.33
C VAL A 70 -4.29 -13.26 -2.81
N TYR A 71 -4.08 -14.25 -3.65
CA TYR A 71 -4.16 -15.66 -3.32
C TYR A 71 -2.78 -16.16 -2.87
N ARG A 72 -2.70 -16.78 -1.68
CA ARG A 72 -1.42 -17.26 -1.10
C ARG A 72 -1.05 -18.68 -1.52
N SER A 73 -1.94 -19.40 -2.16
CA SER A 73 -1.77 -20.81 -2.56
C SER A 73 -2.28 -21.04 -3.98
N GLY A 74 -1.56 -21.86 -4.76
CA GLY A 74 -1.97 -22.35 -6.08
C GLY A 74 -1.40 -21.58 -7.28
N HIS A 75 -1.73 -22.05 -8.48
CA HIS A 75 -1.27 -21.54 -9.79
C HIS A 75 -1.74 -20.11 -10.15
N ARG A 76 -2.31 -19.36 -9.20
CA ARG A 76 -2.83 -17.99 -9.39
C ARG A 76 -1.90 -16.90 -8.83
N ASN A 77 -0.63 -17.21 -8.56
CA ASN A 77 0.29 -16.25 -7.93
C ASN A 77 0.56 -15.00 -8.77
N ASP A 78 0.47 -15.09 -10.10
CA ASP A 78 0.69 -13.94 -10.99
C ASP A 78 -0.57 -13.10 -11.24
N THR A 79 -1.76 -13.62 -10.92
CA THR A 79 -3.03 -12.92 -11.17
C THR A 79 -3.12 -11.55 -10.49
N PRO A 80 -2.69 -11.37 -9.22
CA PRO A 80 -2.73 -10.07 -8.57
C PRO A 80 -1.82 -9.02 -9.22
N LEU A 81 -0.63 -9.42 -9.69
CA LEU A 81 0.27 -8.51 -10.39
C LEU A 81 -0.23 -8.17 -11.79
N LYS A 82 -0.86 -9.11 -12.50
CA LYS A 82 -1.53 -8.83 -13.78
C LYS A 82 -2.68 -7.84 -13.62
N ALA A 83 -3.49 -7.99 -12.58
CA ALA A 83 -4.55 -7.03 -12.27
C ALA A 83 -3.97 -5.65 -11.92
N ALA A 84 -2.92 -5.60 -11.09
CA ALA A 84 -2.23 -4.37 -10.76
C ALA A 84 -1.62 -3.68 -12.00
N HIS A 85 -1.07 -4.45 -12.93
CA HIS A 85 -0.55 -3.96 -14.21
C HIS A 85 -1.65 -3.26 -15.01
N ALA A 86 -2.81 -3.92 -15.18
CA ALA A 86 -3.94 -3.32 -15.90
C ALA A 86 -4.45 -2.02 -15.26
N TYR A 87 -4.46 -1.94 -13.92
CA TYR A 87 -4.80 -0.69 -13.22
C TYR A 87 -3.78 0.41 -13.49
N LEU A 88 -2.48 0.10 -13.51
CA LEU A 88 -1.43 1.10 -13.83
C LEU A 88 -1.54 1.57 -15.28
N GLU A 89 -1.78 0.68 -16.24
CA GLU A 89 -2.02 1.04 -17.65
C GLU A 89 -3.25 1.96 -17.81
N ALA A 90 -4.28 1.76 -16.98
CA ALA A 90 -5.45 2.63 -16.94
C ALA A 90 -5.21 3.97 -16.20
N GLY A 91 -3.99 4.24 -15.74
CA GLY A 91 -3.62 5.50 -15.06
C GLY A 91 -3.92 5.54 -13.57
N HIS A 92 -4.27 4.40 -12.96
CA HIS A 92 -4.54 4.29 -11.54
C HIS A 92 -3.27 4.14 -10.68
N THR A 93 -3.40 4.37 -9.40
CA THR A 93 -2.32 4.20 -8.41
C THR A 93 -2.45 2.85 -7.72
N ILE A 94 -1.34 2.16 -7.57
CA ILE A 94 -1.25 0.91 -6.80
C ILE A 94 -0.44 1.15 -5.53
N ALA A 95 -0.93 0.65 -4.39
CA ALA A 95 -0.16 0.61 -3.16
C ALA A 95 0.12 -0.83 -2.74
N ILE A 96 1.38 -1.11 -2.43
CA ILE A 96 1.87 -2.44 -2.08
C ILE A 96 2.60 -2.38 -0.75
N PHE A 97 2.27 -3.32 0.12
CA PHE A 97 3.05 -3.65 1.30
C PHE A 97 4.00 -4.80 0.93
N PRO A 98 5.28 -4.54 0.61
CA PRO A 98 6.16 -5.54 0.01
C PRO A 98 6.50 -6.68 0.98
N GLU A 99 6.35 -6.47 2.27
CA GLU A 99 6.50 -7.49 3.30
C GLU A 99 5.45 -8.62 3.15
N GLY A 100 4.27 -8.31 2.61
CA GLY A 100 3.16 -9.24 2.38
C GLY A 100 2.45 -9.70 3.66
N THR A 101 2.82 -9.15 4.80
CA THR A 101 2.22 -9.35 6.12
C THR A 101 2.60 -8.16 7.02
N LEU A 102 1.94 -8.02 8.17
CA LEU A 102 2.41 -7.09 9.20
C LEU A 102 3.84 -7.43 9.61
N THR A 103 4.67 -6.41 9.89
CA THR A 103 6.05 -6.65 10.32
C THR A 103 6.07 -7.56 11.55
N ARG A 104 7.09 -8.39 11.67
CA ARG A 104 7.32 -9.24 12.85
C ARG A 104 8.46 -8.73 13.72
N SER A 105 9.03 -7.58 13.33
CA SER A 105 10.06 -6.94 14.15
C SER A 105 9.47 -6.46 15.47
N PRO A 106 10.07 -6.80 16.61
CA PRO A 106 9.63 -6.28 17.92
C PRO A 106 9.66 -4.74 17.97
N GLU A 107 10.58 -4.14 17.23
CA GLU A 107 10.79 -2.69 17.16
C GLU A 107 9.98 -2.04 16.03
N LEU A 108 9.07 -2.79 15.37
CA LEU A 108 8.21 -2.36 14.29
C LEU A 108 8.92 -1.92 13.00
N TRP A 109 10.23 -2.24 12.86
CA TRP A 109 10.97 -1.98 11.64
C TRP A 109 10.46 -2.80 10.46
N PRO A 110 10.56 -2.27 9.24
CA PRO A 110 10.22 -3.01 8.03
C PRO A 110 11.06 -4.28 7.89
N MET A 111 10.43 -5.36 7.48
CA MET A 111 11.11 -6.59 7.09
C MET A 111 11.57 -6.52 5.63
N ARG A 112 12.32 -7.57 5.21
CA ARG A 112 12.71 -7.73 3.80
C ARG A 112 11.48 -7.74 2.90
N GLY A 113 11.44 -6.80 1.95
CA GLY A 113 10.40 -6.71 0.95
C GLY A 113 10.54 -7.74 -0.18
N LYS A 114 9.40 -8.15 -0.74
CA LYS A 114 9.32 -8.94 -1.98
C LYS A 114 9.49 -8.03 -3.18
N SER A 115 10.05 -8.55 -4.28
CA SER A 115 10.37 -7.79 -5.50
C SER A 115 9.15 -7.43 -6.36
N GLY A 116 7.94 -7.89 -6.02
CA GLY A 116 6.75 -7.71 -6.87
C GLY A 116 6.43 -6.27 -7.25
N ALA A 117 6.60 -5.32 -6.31
CA ALA A 117 6.36 -3.90 -6.58
C ALA A 117 7.35 -3.32 -7.60
N ILE A 118 8.64 -3.65 -7.45
CA ILE A 118 9.69 -3.18 -8.36
C ILE A 118 9.54 -3.83 -9.74
N ARG A 119 9.24 -5.14 -9.79
CA ARG A 119 8.97 -5.84 -11.06
C ARG A 119 7.81 -5.17 -11.81
N LEU A 120 6.70 -4.89 -11.11
CA LEU A 120 5.55 -4.21 -11.69
C LEU A 120 5.90 -2.83 -12.26
N ALA A 121 6.70 -2.04 -11.53
CA ALA A 121 7.13 -0.73 -11.98
C ALA A 121 8.10 -0.79 -13.17
N LEU A 122 8.97 -1.78 -13.23
CA LEU A 122 9.85 -2.00 -14.38
C LEU A 122 9.05 -2.39 -15.62
N GLU A 123 8.08 -3.30 -15.49
CA GLU A 123 7.22 -3.77 -16.58
C GLU A 123 6.32 -2.65 -17.15
N THR A 124 5.81 -1.76 -16.29
CA THR A 124 4.88 -0.68 -16.69
C THR A 124 5.56 0.66 -16.94
N GLY A 125 6.82 0.81 -16.56
CA GLY A 125 7.56 2.08 -16.70
C GLY A 125 7.12 3.19 -15.73
N VAL A 126 6.21 2.93 -14.79
CA VAL A 126 5.70 3.94 -13.85
C VAL A 126 6.68 4.24 -12.72
N PRO A 127 6.62 5.44 -12.12
CA PRO A 127 7.44 5.80 -10.97
C PRO A 127 7.02 5.06 -9.69
N VAL A 128 7.98 4.87 -8.77
CA VAL A 128 7.80 4.24 -7.47
C VAL A 128 8.15 5.21 -6.35
N TYR A 129 7.26 5.36 -5.39
CA TYR A 129 7.47 6.21 -4.22
C TYR A 129 7.46 5.37 -2.94
N PRO A 130 8.50 5.45 -2.10
CA PRO A 130 8.50 4.80 -0.80
C PRO A 130 7.63 5.58 0.18
N VAL A 131 6.91 4.85 1.03
CA VAL A 131 6.04 5.41 2.07
C VAL A 131 6.45 4.84 3.41
N GLY A 132 6.92 5.69 4.31
CA GLY A 132 7.14 5.35 5.71
C GLY A 132 5.93 5.74 6.55
N GLN A 133 5.44 4.84 7.39
CA GLN A 133 4.32 5.14 8.27
C GLN A 133 4.49 4.53 9.65
N TRP A 134 3.99 5.27 10.68
CA TRP A 134 4.05 4.85 12.09
C TRP A 134 3.01 5.61 12.91
N GLY A 135 2.69 5.07 14.10
CA GLY A 135 1.69 5.62 15.02
C GLY A 135 0.34 4.90 14.96
N SER A 136 0.07 4.12 13.92
CA SER A 136 -1.14 3.31 13.79
C SER A 136 -1.25 2.24 14.88
N GLU A 137 -0.12 1.73 15.39
CA GLU A 137 0.00 0.75 16.47
C GLU A 137 -0.53 1.27 17.81
N GLN A 138 -0.54 2.57 18.00
CA GLN A 138 -1.11 3.20 19.20
C GLN A 138 -2.65 3.11 19.20
N ILE A 139 -3.25 2.97 18.04
CA ILE A 139 -4.71 2.90 17.84
C ILE A 139 -5.16 1.45 17.76
N LEU A 140 -4.48 0.66 16.94
CA LEU A 140 -4.69 -0.77 16.79
C LEU A 140 -3.34 -1.49 16.92
N PRO A 141 -3.06 -2.14 18.06
CA PRO A 141 -1.83 -2.91 18.22
C PRO A 141 -1.66 -3.96 17.12
N GLN A 142 -0.44 -4.21 16.72
CA GLN A 142 -0.05 -5.05 15.57
C GLN A 142 -0.81 -6.39 15.48
N TYR A 143 -0.87 -7.13 16.57
CA TYR A 143 -1.61 -8.40 16.69
C TYR A 143 -2.73 -8.32 17.72
N GLY A 144 -3.05 -7.12 18.18
CA GLY A 144 -4.08 -6.90 19.19
C GLY A 144 -5.46 -6.77 18.58
N SER A 145 -6.48 -7.24 19.29
CA SER A 145 -7.88 -7.04 18.94
C SER A 145 -8.49 -5.81 19.61
N LYS A 146 -7.79 -5.22 20.58
CA LYS A 146 -8.32 -4.08 21.35
C LYS A 146 -8.04 -2.77 20.59
N PHE A 147 -9.05 -2.31 19.88
CA PHE A 147 -9.04 -0.97 19.27
C PHE A 147 -9.01 0.08 20.40
N ARG A 148 -8.03 0.98 20.33
CA ARG A 148 -7.82 2.07 21.30
C ARG A 148 -8.07 3.42 20.63
N PRO A 149 -9.32 3.82 20.42
CA PRO A 149 -9.63 5.08 19.75
C PRO A 149 -9.07 6.25 20.53
N GLY A 150 -8.59 7.26 19.80
CA GLY A 150 -8.10 8.50 20.37
C GLY A 150 -8.10 9.58 19.30
N PHE A 151 -8.80 10.69 19.57
CA PHE A 151 -8.95 11.78 18.59
C PHE A 151 -7.62 12.46 18.24
N TRP A 152 -6.61 12.34 19.11
CA TRP A 152 -5.34 13.07 18.99
C TRP A 152 -4.12 12.19 18.68
N LYS A 153 -4.33 10.89 18.48
CA LYS A 153 -3.20 10.00 18.17
C LYS A 153 -2.73 10.25 16.72
N PRO A 154 -1.50 10.72 16.52
CA PRO A 154 -1.00 10.97 15.18
C PRO A 154 -0.64 9.66 14.48
N VAL A 155 -1.05 9.51 13.25
CA VAL A 155 -0.52 8.52 12.30
C VAL A 155 0.28 9.29 11.29
N ASN A 156 1.60 9.14 11.35
CA ASN A 156 2.51 9.84 10.46
C ASN A 156 2.66 9.04 9.17
N VAL A 157 2.61 9.72 8.05
CA VAL A 157 2.82 9.15 6.71
C VAL A 157 3.80 10.02 5.96
N LEU A 158 5.00 9.48 5.73
CA LEU A 158 6.10 10.13 5.03
C LEU A 158 6.19 9.57 3.60
N ILE A 159 6.12 10.43 2.60
CA ILE A 159 6.38 10.09 1.20
C ILE A 159 7.84 10.44 0.89
N GLY A 160 8.63 9.46 0.50
CA GLY A 160 10.00 9.67 0.04
C GLY A 160 10.09 10.13 -1.41
N ASP A 161 11.31 10.38 -1.86
CA ASP A 161 11.57 10.70 -3.27
C ASP A 161 11.35 9.49 -4.18
N GLU A 162 11.13 9.72 -5.47
CA GLU A 162 11.02 8.65 -6.45
C GLU A 162 12.26 7.74 -6.41
N ILE A 163 12.03 6.44 -6.41
CA ILE A 163 13.13 5.45 -6.45
C ILE A 163 13.70 5.40 -7.86
N ASP A 164 14.98 5.71 -8.00
CA ASP A 164 15.67 5.60 -9.29
C ASP A 164 15.83 4.13 -9.71
N LEU A 165 15.11 3.75 -10.75
CA LEU A 165 15.16 2.43 -11.37
C LEU A 165 15.92 2.41 -12.71
N SER A 166 16.59 3.48 -13.09
CA SER A 166 17.25 3.64 -14.40
C SER A 166 18.24 2.53 -14.70
N ASN A 167 19.04 2.11 -13.71
CA ASN A 167 20.04 1.05 -13.85
C ASN A 167 19.43 -0.35 -14.07
N TYR A 168 18.18 -0.56 -13.68
CA TYR A 168 17.48 -1.82 -13.86
C TYR A 168 16.68 -1.87 -15.17
N ARG A 169 16.19 -0.72 -15.67
CA ARG A 169 15.51 -0.60 -16.97
C ARG A 169 16.42 -0.90 -18.16
N LYS A 170 17.72 -0.64 -18.03
CA LYS A 170 18.73 -0.91 -19.08
C LYS A 170 19.10 -2.39 -19.23
N ARG A 171 18.62 -3.27 -18.33
CA ARG A 171 18.96 -4.70 -18.32
C ARG A 171 17.83 -5.62 -18.81
N GLN A 172 16.73 -5.03 -19.23
CA GLN A 172 15.62 -5.69 -19.93
C GLN A 172 15.76 -5.46 -21.43
#